data_995ef1ad92132bccb03cb0433780a248
#
_entry.id   995ef1ad92132bccb03cb0433780a248
#
_cell.length_a   1.000
_cell.length_b   1.000
_cell.length_c   1.000
_cell.angle_alpha   90.00
_cell.angle_beta   90.00
_cell.angle_gamma   90.00
#
_symmetry.space_group_name_H-M   'P 1'
#
loop_
_entity.id
_entity.type
_entity.pdbx_description
1 polymer ?
#
loop_
_entity_poly.entity_id
_entity_poly.type
_entity_poly.pdbx_seq_one_letter_code
_entity_poly.pdbx_strand_id
1 'polypeptide(L)'
;MKLGIVGLPNVGKSTIFNALTGGSAGAANYPFCTIEPNVGIVPVPDPRLDKLCEIYSPDKVTPAVIEFVDIAGLVKGASQGEGLGNKFLSHIREVDAIIHVVRCFNDGEIVHVSGEIGPARDIETINLELVLSDIDLVERRIDRCKKAAKGGDKKPLAEAALFERLNEWLGEGKSARNFPCTEEEKELIADCPLLSNKPVIYVANLSEADFAGDLNENPLYRQVLEIAEAEGSRVVPICGKIEEELSQMEPEDRQMFLEELGLHQSGLDRLVTAGYDLLGLISFLTAGKPEVRAWTITKGTKAPQAAGKIHTDFERGFIRAEVIAFDDMKACGTMAAAKAKGLVRSEGKEYVMKDGDIVNFLFNV
;
A
#
# COMPACT_ATOMS: atom_id res chain seq x y z
N MET A 1 6.47 -5.76 2.23
CA MET A 1 5.45 -4.83 2.76
C MET A 1 4.09 -5.31 2.33
N LYS A 2 3.14 -5.31 3.27
CA LYS A 2 1.84 -5.97 3.12
C LYS A 2 0.70 -4.95 3.22
N LEU A 3 -0.25 -5.02 2.31
CA LEU A 3 -1.51 -4.27 2.34
C LEU A 3 -2.64 -5.20 2.76
N GLY A 4 -3.34 -4.90 3.85
CA GLY A 4 -4.47 -5.70 4.30
C GLY A 4 -5.78 -5.23 3.69
N ILE A 5 -6.48 -6.10 2.97
CA ILE A 5 -7.82 -5.79 2.44
C ILE A 5 -8.85 -6.12 3.51
N VAL A 6 -9.58 -5.10 3.95
CA VAL A 6 -10.64 -5.21 4.94
C VAL A 6 -11.97 -4.71 4.38
N GLY A 7 -13.06 -5.12 4.99
CA GLY A 7 -14.41 -4.67 4.66
C GLY A 7 -15.44 -5.53 5.33
N LEU A 8 -16.66 -5.03 5.46
CA LEU A 8 -17.80 -5.80 5.96
C LEU A 8 -18.13 -6.95 4.99
N PRO A 9 -18.88 -7.96 5.42
CA PRO A 9 -19.34 -9.00 4.52
C PRO A 9 -20.16 -8.43 3.34
N ASN A 10 -20.03 -9.04 2.17
CA ASN A 10 -20.79 -8.72 0.95
C ASN A 10 -20.54 -7.31 0.36
N VAL A 11 -19.36 -6.71 0.63
CA VAL A 11 -18.93 -5.43 0.02
C VAL A 11 -18.14 -5.60 -1.28
N GLY A 12 -17.86 -6.84 -1.71
CA GLY A 12 -17.05 -7.15 -2.89
C GLY A 12 -15.56 -7.38 -2.60
N LYS A 13 -15.18 -7.52 -1.31
CA LYS A 13 -13.80 -7.71 -0.87
C LYS A 13 -13.11 -8.89 -1.57
N SER A 14 -13.74 -10.08 -1.56
CA SER A 14 -13.18 -11.30 -2.17
C SER A 14 -13.13 -11.21 -3.69
N THR A 15 -14.09 -10.57 -4.33
CA THR A 15 -14.06 -10.30 -5.78
C THR A 15 -12.85 -9.46 -6.16
N ILE A 16 -12.62 -8.35 -5.44
CA ILE A 16 -11.46 -7.48 -5.66
C ILE A 16 -10.14 -8.23 -5.39
N PHE A 17 -10.04 -8.99 -4.29
CA PHE A 17 -8.85 -9.78 -3.99
C PHE A 17 -8.57 -10.83 -5.06
N ASN A 18 -9.60 -11.57 -5.50
CA ASN A 18 -9.46 -12.59 -6.53
C ASN A 18 -9.07 -11.99 -7.88
N ALA A 19 -9.64 -10.85 -8.26
CA ALA A 19 -9.28 -10.15 -9.48
C ALA A 19 -7.83 -9.62 -9.43
N LEU A 20 -7.38 -9.10 -8.27
CA LEU A 20 -5.98 -8.70 -8.05
C LEU A 20 -5.00 -9.86 -8.21
N THR A 21 -5.37 -11.04 -7.71
CA THR A 21 -4.48 -12.21 -7.63
C THR A 21 -4.66 -13.19 -8.78
N GLY A 22 -5.84 -13.25 -9.38
CA GLY A 22 -6.18 -14.15 -10.49
C GLY A 22 -5.48 -13.82 -11.80
N GLY A 23 -5.23 -12.52 -12.07
CA GLY A 23 -4.40 -12.08 -13.19
C GLY A 23 -2.90 -12.36 -13.01
N SER A 24 -2.48 -12.74 -11.79
CA SER A 24 -1.10 -13.06 -11.44
C SER A 24 -0.75 -14.55 -11.61
N ALA A 25 -1.17 -15.19 -12.71
CA ALA A 25 -0.69 -16.54 -13.10
C ALA A 25 0.85 -16.67 -13.10
N GLY A 26 1.56 -15.56 -12.88
CA GLY A 26 3.00 -15.46 -12.69
C GLY A 26 3.50 -15.51 -11.24
N ALA A 27 2.64 -15.62 -10.22
CA ALA A 27 3.10 -15.65 -8.81
C ALA A 27 4.05 -16.83 -8.51
N ALA A 28 3.90 -17.93 -9.23
CA ALA A 28 4.81 -19.08 -9.17
C ALA A 28 6.23 -18.78 -9.72
N ASN A 29 6.43 -17.69 -10.44
CA ASN A 29 7.69 -17.33 -11.07
C ASN A 29 8.54 -16.33 -10.25
N TYR A 30 8.04 -15.85 -9.11
CA TYR A 30 8.83 -14.97 -8.24
C TYR A 30 9.66 -15.80 -7.25
N PRO A 31 11.00 -15.81 -7.38
CA PRO A 31 11.85 -16.52 -6.45
C PRO A 31 11.73 -15.91 -5.04
N PHE A 32 11.61 -16.77 -4.03
CA PHE A 32 11.51 -16.46 -2.59
C PHE A 32 10.13 -16.04 -2.06
N CYS A 33 9.05 -16.23 -2.81
CA CYS A 33 7.70 -16.03 -2.28
C CYS A 33 7.12 -17.35 -1.76
N THR A 34 6.84 -17.40 -0.46
CA THR A 34 6.07 -18.49 0.15
C THR A 34 4.60 -18.27 -0.19
N ILE A 35 3.93 -19.27 -0.73
CA ILE A 35 2.48 -19.22 -0.99
C ILE A 35 1.79 -19.45 0.36
N GLU A 36 1.38 -18.35 1.01
CA GLU A 36 0.54 -18.40 2.20
C GLU A 36 -0.94 -18.29 1.80
N PRO A 37 -1.85 -19.01 2.45
CA PRO A 37 -3.29 -18.82 2.22
C PRO A 37 -3.68 -17.36 2.46
N ASN A 38 -4.49 -16.80 1.57
CA ASN A 38 -4.96 -15.41 1.61
C ASN A 38 -3.88 -14.32 1.42
N VAL A 39 -2.70 -14.64 0.90
CA VAL A 39 -1.69 -13.65 0.50
C VAL A 39 -1.54 -13.69 -1.02
N GLY A 40 -1.74 -12.55 -1.65
CA GLY A 40 -1.54 -12.35 -3.09
C GLY A 40 -0.32 -11.47 -3.36
N ILE A 41 0.53 -11.89 -4.30
CA ILE A 41 1.66 -11.11 -4.77
C ILE A 41 1.27 -10.47 -6.09
N VAL A 42 1.26 -9.14 -6.13
CA VAL A 42 0.77 -8.39 -7.28
C VAL A 42 1.91 -7.55 -7.86
N PRO A 43 2.16 -7.64 -9.18
CA PRO A 43 3.14 -6.79 -9.83
C PRO A 43 2.68 -5.32 -9.80
N VAL A 44 3.64 -4.43 -9.58
CA VAL A 44 3.40 -2.98 -9.65
C VAL A 44 3.49 -2.54 -11.11
N PRO A 45 2.42 -1.94 -11.67
CA PRO A 45 2.46 -1.41 -13.02
C PRO A 45 3.55 -0.34 -13.17
N ASP A 46 4.47 -0.53 -14.09
CA ASP A 46 5.56 0.42 -14.33
C ASP A 46 5.89 0.50 -15.83
N PRO A 47 5.38 1.52 -16.55
CA PRO A 47 5.59 1.67 -17.99
C PRO A 47 7.06 1.92 -18.36
N ARG A 48 7.92 2.21 -17.38
CA ARG A 48 9.36 2.37 -17.60
C ARG A 48 10.03 1.05 -18.00
N LEU A 49 9.50 -0.07 -17.51
CA LEU A 49 10.01 -1.40 -17.86
C LEU A 49 9.81 -1.69 -19.34
N ASP A 50 8.65 -1.38 -19.91
CA ASP A 50 8.36 -1.60 -21.33
C ASP A 50 9.34 -0.81 -22.19
N LYS A 51 9.60 0.45 -21.82
CA LYS A 51 10.57 1.27 -22.56
C LYS A 51 12.00 0.76 -22.45
N LEU A 52 12.38 0.22 -21.31
CA LEU A 52 13.71 -0.41 -21.15
C LEU A 52 13.80 -1.73 -21.95
N CYS A 53 12.70 -2.47 -22.08
CA CYS A 53 12.65 -3.66 -22.93
C CYS A 53 12.89 -3.32 -24.40
N GLU A 54 12.34 -2.22 -24.91
CA GLU A 54 12.62 -1.75 -26.27
C GLU A 54 14.13 -1.44 -26.48
N ILE A 55 14.77 -0.84 -25.45
CA ILE A 55 16.18 -0.43 -25.53
C ILE A 55 17.14 -1.62 -25.41
N TYR A 56 16.88 -2.53 -24.47
CA TYR A 56 17.82 -3.59 -24.12
C TYR A 56 17.49 -4.96 -24.72
N SER A 57 16.26 -5.18 -25.19
CA SER A 57 15.74 -6.47 -25.63
C SER A 57 16.13 -7.60 -24.66
N PRO A 58 15.71 -7.52 -23.38
CA PRO A 58 16.16 -8.42 -22.33
C PRO A 58 15.60 -9.83 -22.49
N ASP A 59 16.33 -10.83 -21.97
CA ASP A 59 15.87 -12.21 -21.93
C ASP A 59 14.76 -12.39 -20.86
N LYS A 60 14.73 -11.50 -19.84
CA LYS A 60 13.75 -11.54 -18.74
C LYS A 60 13.38 -10.13 -18.26
N VAL A 61 12.09 -9.98 -17.89
CA VAL A 61 11.57 -8.75 -17.25
C VAL A 61 10.99 -9.11 -15.89
N THR A 62 11.38 -8.36 -14.85
CA THR A 62 10.89 -8.59 -13.48
C THR A 62 10.38 -7.28 -12.89
N PRO A 63 9.07 -7.09 -12.77
CA PRO A 63 8.50 -5.91 -12.13
C PRO A 63 8.72 -5.91 -10.61
N ALA A 64 8.58 -4.76 -9.98
CA ALA A 64 8.39 -4.67 -8.54
C ALA A 64 7.09 -5.35 -8.13
N VAL A 65 7.01 -5.84 -6.91
CA VAL A 65 5.81 -6.51 -6.39
C VAL A 65 5.40 -5.95 -5.04
N ILE A 66 4.11 -6.04 -4.74
CA ILE A 66 3.53 -5.71 -3.45
C ILE A 66 2.63 -6.87 -3.00
N GLU A 67 2.57 -7.11 -1.69
CA GLU A 67 1.77 -8.17 -1.11
C GLU A 67 0.41 -7.63 -0.65
N PHE A 68 -0.67 -8.29 -1.07
CA PHE A 68 -2.01 -8.07 -0.57
C PHE A 68 -2.44 -9.24 0.30
N VAL A 69 -3.05 -8.95 1.43
CA VAL A 69 -3.55 -9.96 2.38
C VAL A 69 -5.06 -9.84 2.47
N ASP A 70 -5.79 -10.90 2.13
CA ASP A 70 -7.24 -10.95 2.36
C ASP A 70 -7.51 -11.18 3.85
N ILE A 71 -7.94 -10.14 4.55
CA ILE A 71 -8.29 -10.22 5.95
C ILE A 71 -9.77 -10.57 6.05
N ALA A 72 -10.10 -11.68 6.72
CA ALA A 72 -11.47 -12.14 6.90
C ALA A 72 -12.37 -11.00 7.43
N GLY A 73 -13.58 -10.90 6.87
CA GLY A 73 -14.50 -9.80 7.19
C GLY A 73 -14.78 -9.66 8.69
N LEU A 74 -14.90 -8.41 9.12
CA LEU A 74 -15.23 -8.05 10.49
C LEU A 74 -16.67 -8.49 10.82
N VAL A 75 -16.84 -9.15 11.95
CA VAL A 75 -18.13 -9.30 12.63
C VAL A 75 -18.16 -8.27 13.76
N LYS A 76 -19.24 -7.49 13.87
CA LYS A 76 -19.42 -6.49 14.94
C LYS A 76 -19.17 -7.10 16.31
N GLY A 77 -18.37 -6.42 17.16
CA GLY A 77 -17.96 -6.94 18.47
C GLY A 77 -16.62 -7.68 18.49
N ALA A 78 -15.80 -7.50 17.45
CA ALA A 78 -14.48 -8.13 17.32
C ALA A 78 -13.54 -7.80 18.49
N SER A 79 -13.62 -6.60 19.04
CA SER A 79 -12.81 -6.11 20.18
C SER A 79 -13.23 -6.72 21.51
N GLN A 80 -14.45 -7.26 21.64
CA GLN A 80 -14.98 -7.81 22.89
C GLN A 80 -14.59 -9.28 23.17
N GLY A 81 -13.73 -9.88 22.34
CA GLY A 81 -12.97 -11.05 22.73
C GLY A 81 -13.50 -12.43 22.34
N GLU A 82 -14.48 -12.57 21.46
CA GLU A 82 -14.90 -13.89 20.99
C GLU A 82 -14.31 -14.24 19.61
N GLY A 83 -13.35 -15.15 19.63
CA GLY A 83 -12.85 -16.00 18.50
C GLY A 83 -12.42 -15.29 17.21
N LEU A 84 -13.35 -14.95 16.33
CA LEU A 84 -13.08 -14.40 14.98
C LEU A 84 -12.59 -12.95 15.00
N GLY A 85 -13.03 -12.15 15.97
CA GLY A 85 -12.61 -10.77 16.10
C GLY A 85 -11.14 -10.60 16.46
N ASN A 86 -10.63 -11.40 17.38
CA ASN A 86 -9.23 -11.39 17.73
C ASN A 86 -8.32 -11.79 16.56
N LYS A 87 -8.77 -12.72 15.69
CA LYS A 87 -8.05 -13.08 14.47
C LYS A 87 -8.00 -11.92 13.47
N PHE A 88 -9.11 -11.20 13.30
CA PHE A 88 -9.18 -10.01 12.44
C PHE A 88 -8.16 -8.95 12.89
N LEU A 89 -8.18 -8.58 14.18
CA LEU A 89 -7.24 -7.60 14.74
C LEU A 89 -5.78 -8.07 14.67
N SER A 90 -5.54 -9.39 14.84
CA SER A 90 -4.20 -9.98 14.67
C SER A 90 -3.68 -9.83 13.25
N HIS A 91 -4.51 -10.14 12.25
CA HIS A 91 -4.10 -9.98 10.85
C HIS A 91 -3.83 -8.50 10.48
N ILE A 92 -4.63 -7.56 11.02
CA ILE A 92 -4.36 -6.14 10.81
C ILE A 92 -3.03 -5.72 11.43
N ARG A 93 -2.58 -6.31 12.55
CA ARG A 93 -1.25 -6.02 13.11
C ARG A 93 -0.11 -6.37 12.17
N GLU A 94 -0.26 -7.42 11.35
CA GLU A 94 0.76 -7.96 10.47
C GLU A 94 0.94 -7.19 9.15
N VAL A 95 0.01 -6.29 8.81
CA VAL A 95 0.07 -5.50 7.58
C VAL A 95 0.55 -4.07 7.83
N ASP A 96 1.12 -3.44 6.81
CA ASP A 96 1.70 -2.09 6.92
C ASP A 96 0.67 -0.98 6.69
N ALA A 97 -0.36 -1.25 5.88
CA ALA A 97 -1.47 -0.33 5.61
C ALA A 97 -2.77 -1.09 5.31
N ILE A 98 -3.88 -0.39 5.33
CA ILE A 98 -5.24 -0.93 5.19
C ILE A 98 -5.84 -0.49 3.84
N ILE A 99 -6.40 -1.43 3.11
CA ILE A 99 -7.26 -1.21 1.96
C ILE A 99 -8.69 -1.50 2.42
N HIS A 100 -9.45 -0.46 2.66
CA HIS A 100 -10.82 -0.56 3.18
C HIS A 100 -11.83 -0.55 2.05
N VAL A 101 -12.36 -1.72 1.71
CA VAL A 101 -13.40 -1.89 0.68
C VAL A 101 -14.76 -1.51 1.25
N VAL A 102 -15.42 -0.56 0.59
CA VAL A 102 -16.71 0.00 0.98
C VAL A 102 -17.70 -0.16 -0.16
N ARG A 103 -18.88 -0.70 0.14
CA ARG A 103 -19.94 -0.89 -0.85
C ARG A 103 -20.66 0.42 -1.15
N CYS A 104 -20.62 0.85 -2.41
CA CYS A 104 -21.27 2.07 -2.90
C CYS A 104 -22.27 1.78 -4.04
N PHE A 105 -22.79 0.56 -4.15
CA PHE A 105 -23.76 0.15 -5.18
C PHE A 105 -24.95 -0.54 -4.55
N ASN A 106 -26.12 -0.42 -5.20
CA ASN A 106 -27.34 -1.14 -4.86
C ASN A 106 -27.46 -2.40 -5.73
N ASP A 107 -27.67 -3.54 -5.09
CA ASP A 107 -27.97 -4.81 -5.73
C ASP A 107 -28.99 -5.54 -4.86
N GLY A 108 -30.17 -5.81 -5.40
CA GLY A 108 -31.28 -6.45 -4.68
C GLY A 108 -31.06 -7.91 -4.34
N GLU A 109 -30.11 -8.56 -5.02
CA GLU A 109 -29.77 -9.97 -4.77
C GLU A 109 -28.68 -10.14 -3.69
N ILE A 110 -27.93 -9.08 -3.41
CA ILE A 110 -26.83 -9.10 -2.43
C ILE A 110 -27.31 -8.43 -1.13
N VAL A 111 -27.55 -9.24 -0.12
CA VAL A 111 -27.98 -8.76 1.21
C VAL A 111 -26.82 -8.00 1.91
N HIS A 112 -27.12 -6.80 2.43
CA HIS A 112 -26.19 -6.09 3.31
C HIS A 112 -26.36 -6.54 4.76
N VAL A 113 -25.23 -6.67 5.51
CA VAL A 113 -25.24 -7.16 6.92
C VAL A 113 -26.10 -6.31 7.84
N SER A 114 -26.22 -5.02 7.56
CA SER A 114 -27.00 -4.05 8.35
C SER A 114 -28.41 -3.79 7.78
N GLY A 115 -28.82 -4.52 6.74
CA GLY A 115 -30.10 -4.34 6.04
C GLY A 115 -30.11 -3.20 5.02
N GLU A 116 -29.43 -2.10 5.29
CA GLU A 116 -29.32 -0.93 4.41
C GLU A 116 -27.88 -0.63 4.10
N ILE A 117 -27.60 -0.13 2.88
CA ILE A 117 -26.24 0.30 2.47
C ILE A 117 -25.98 1.66 3.09
N GLY A 118 -24.84 1.79 3.78
CA GLY A 118 -24.43 3.02 4.44
C GLY A 118 -22.93 3.11 4.57
N PRO A 119 -22.22 3.63 3.53
CA PRO A 119 -20.77 3.71 3.51
C PRO A 119 -20.15 4.36 4.76
N ALA A 120 -20.73 5.47 5.22
CA ALA A 120 -20.25 6.16 6.42
C ALA A 120 -20.32 5.27 7.66
N ARG A 121 -21.44 4.61 7.90
CA ARG A 121 -21.64 3.69 9.02
C ARG A 121 -20.71 2.47 8.92
N ASP A 122 -20.49 1.96 7.72
CA ASP A 122 -19.65 0.78 7.50
C ASP A 122 -18.19 1.11 7.78
N ILE A 123 -17.71 2.29 7.37
CA ILE A 123 -16.39 2.83 7.68
C ILE A 123 -16.23 3.03 9.19
N GLU A 124 -17.20 3.70 9.82
CA GLU A 124 -17.20 3.95 11.27
C GLU A 124 -17.14 2.64 12.07
N THR A 125 -17.89 1.62 11.64
CA THR A 125 -17.89 0.30 12.31
C THR A 125 -16.50 -0.30 12.36
N ILE A 126 -15.75 -0.31 11.26
CA ILE A 126 -14.39 -0.86 11.23
C ILE A 126 -13.43 0.03 12.02
N ASN A 127 -13.48 1.35 11.82
CA ASN A 127 -12.62 2.28 12.54
C ASN A 127 -12.80 2.17 14.05
N LEU A 128 -14.04 2.04 14.53
CA LEU A 128 -14.34 1.90 15.95
C LEU A 128 -13.74 0.63 16.55
N GLU A 129 -13.77 -0.51 15.85
CA GLU A 129 -13.16 -1.75 16.34
C GLU A 129 -11.62 -1.63 16.48
N LEU A 130 -10.98 -0.92 15.54
CA LEU A 130 -9.55 -0.64 15.62
C LEU A 130 -9.23 0.27 16.82
N VAL A 131 -10.02 1.34 17.01
CA VAL A 131 -9.89 2.29 18.12
C VAL A 131 -10.06 1.60 19.46
N LEU A 132 -11.09 0.77 19.62
CA LEU A 132 -11.34 0.03 20.88
C LEU A 132 -10.17 -0.91 21.23
N SER A 133 -9.58 -1.57 20.21
CA SER A 133 -8.36 -2.37 20.43
C SER A 133 -7.16 -1.53 20.89
N ASP A 134 -7.08 -0.29 20.41
CA ASP A 134 -5.95 0.60 20.72
C ASP A 134 -6.07 1.22 22.11
N ILE A 135 -7.26 1.49 22.60
CA ILE A 135 -7.50 2.02 23.96
C ILE A 135 -6.82 1.15 25.01
N ASP A 136 -7.05 -0.17 24.98
CA ASP A 136 -6.42 -1.11 25.91
C ASP A 136 -4.88 -1.06 25.86
N LEU A 137 -4.33 -0.84 24.67
CA LEU A 137 -2.89 -0.77 24.46
C LEU A 137 -2.32 0.53 25.02
N VAL A 138 -3.00 1.64 24.76
CA VAL A 138 -2.62 2.98 25.21
C VAL A 138 -2.70 3.07 26.74
N GLU A 139 -3.74 2.55 27.38
CA GLU A 139 -3.86 2.51 28.83
C GLU A 139 -2.69 1.76 29.49
N ARG A 140 -2.32 0.60 28.94
CA ARG A 140 -1.14 -0.14 29.41
C ARG A 140 0.16 0.63 29.22
N ARG A 141 0.29 1.43 28.15
CA ARG A 141 1.46 2.30 27.91
C ARG A 141 1.53 3.41 28.94
N ILE A 142 0.40 4.09 29.24
CA ILE A 142 0.29 5.12 30.27
C ILE A 142 0.73 4.58 31.62
N ASP A 143 0.20 3.43 32.03
CA ASP A 143 0.57 2.79 33.29
C ASP A 143 2.07 2.48 33.40
N ARG A 144 2.66 2.01 32.31
CA ARG A 144 4.11 1.73 32.23
C ARG A 144 4.92 3.02 32.40
N CYS A 145 4.55 4.08 31.68
CA CYS A 145 5.23 5.37 31.76
C CYS A 145 5.11 5.99 33.16
N LYS A 146 3.94 5.94 33.80
CA LYS A 146 3.73 6.40 35.20
C LYS A 146 4.56 5.61 36.20
N LYS A 147 4.70 4.29 36.03
CA LYS A 147 5.56 3.48 36.89
C LYS A 147 7.04 3.83 36.71
N ALA A 148 7.49 4.06 35.49
CA ALA A 148 8.87 4.46 35.19
C ALA A 148 9.18 5.87 35.74
N ALA A 149 8.22 6.77 35.75
CA ALA A 149 8.35 8.15 36.24
C ALA A 149 8.49 8.26 37.78
N LYS A 150 8.25 7.20 38.57
CA LYS A 150 8.39 7.21 40.04
C LYS A 150 9.80 7.60 40.50
N GLY A 151 10.81 7.53 39.68
CA GLY A 151 12.18 8.01 39.93
C GLY A 151 12.40 9.49 39.69
N GLY A 152 11.37 10.28 39.29
CA GLY A 152 11.48 11.71 38.99
C GLY A 152 11.99 12.01 37.60
N ASP A 153 12.06 11.03 36.68
CA ASP A 153 12.46 11.22 35.30
C ASP A 153 11.36 11.97 34.52
N LYS A 154 11.74 13.09 33.87
CA LYS A 154 10.83 13.96 33.12
C LYS A 154 10.37 13.35 31.79
N LYS A 155 11.17 12.48 31.16
CA LYS A 155 10.83 11.89 29.87
C LYS A 155 9.61 10.96 29.96
N PRO A 156 9.56 9.98 30.86
CA PRO A 156 8.37 9.14 31.03
C PRO A 156 7.11 9.92 31.43
N LEU A 157 7.26 11.05 32.14
CA LEU A 157 6.12 11.93 32.49
C LEU A 157 5.54 12.60 31.23
N ALA A 158 6.40 13.15 30.37
CA ALA A 158 5.97 13.78 29.13
C ALA A 158 5.32 12.75 28.18
N GLU A 159 5.89 11.54 28.10
CA GLU A 159 5.31 10.44 27.33
C GLU A 159 3.95 10.02 27.88
N ALA A 160 3.79 9.89 29.21
CA ALA A 160 2.50 9.60 29.82
C ALA A 160 1.44 10.65 29.45
N ALA A 161 1.78 11.93 29.53
CA ALA A 161 0.87 13.02 29.18
C ALA A 161 0.45 13.00 27.69
N LEU A 162 1.37 12.63 26.77
CA LEU A 162 1.04 12.42 25.37
C LEU A 162 0.02 11.30 25.19
N PHE A 163 0.28 10.14 25.80
CA PHE A 163 -0.63 8.99 25.66
C PHE A 163 -1.96 9.19 26.40
N GLU A 164 -2.03 10.01 27.44
CA GLU A 164 -3.29 10.42 28.07
C GLU A 164 -4.15 11.24 27.09
N ARG A 165 -3.57 12.23 26.40
CA ARG A 165 -4.26 13.00 25.36
C ARG A 165 -4.73 12.11 24.21
N LEU A 166 -3.88 11.15 23.79
CA LEU A 166 -4.24 10.18 22.76
C LEU A 166 -5.40 9.29 23.23
N ASN A 167 -5.41 8.86 24.50
CA ASN A 167 -6.47 8.03 25.06
C ASN A 167 -7.82 8.77 25.10
N GLU A 168 -7.82 10.05 25.45
CA GLU A 168 -9.02 10.91 25.38
C GLU A 168 -9.53 11.00 23.94
N TRP A 169 -8.64 11.21 22.95
CA TRP A 169 -8.98 11.26 21.53
C TRP A 169 -9.60 9.96 21.01
N LEU A 170 -9.00 8.82 21.39
CA LEU A 170 -9.52 7.49 21.06
C LEU A 170 -10.88 7.24 21.74
N GLY A 171 -11.05 7.72 22.98
CA GLY A 171 -12.31 7.64 23.72
C GLY A 171 -13.47 8.37 23.06
N GLU A 172 -13.20 9.36 22.21
CA GLU A 172 -14.19 10.02 21.35
C GLU A 172 -14.51 9.22 20.06
N GLY A 173 -13.95 8.05 19.88
CA GLY A 173 -14.11 7.21 18.71
C GLY A 173 -13.24 7.60 17.50
N LYS A 174 -12.28 8.51 17.68
CA LYS A 174 -11.43 9.04 16.62
C LYS A 174 -10.17 8.19 16.44
N SER A 175 -9.79 7.91 15.18
CA SER A 175 -8.60 7.13 14.84
C SER A 175 -7.29 7.84 15.23
N ALA A 176 -6.29 7.09 15.68
CA ALA A 176 -4.98 7.62 16.06
C ALA A 176 -4.25 8.31 14.89
N ARG A 177 -4.50 7.90 13.64
CA ARG A 177 -3.89 8.50 12.44
C ARG A 177 -4.22 9.99 12.28
N ASN A 178 -5.33 10.46 12.85
CA ASN A 178 -5.78 11.85 12.78
C ASN A 178 -5.51 12.62 14.07
N PHE A 179 -4.79 12.03 15.02
CA PHE A 179 -4.45 12.69 16.27
C PHE A 179 -3.50 13.87 16.04
N PRO A 180 -3.86 15.09 16.50
CA PRO A 180 -3.02 16.26 16.32
C PRO A 180 -1.79 16.19 17.22
N CYS A 181 -0.62 16.03 16.65
CA CYS A 181 0.65 15.88 17.35
C CYS A 181 1.82 16.49 16.59
N THR A 182 2.93 16.80 17.29
CA THR A 182 4.18 17.25 16.68
C THR A 182 4.94 16.10 16.03
N GLU A 183 5.96 16.40 15.22
CA GLU A 183 6.79 15.35 14.60
C GLU A 183 7.50 14.48 15.65
N GLU A 184 7.96 15.08 16.76
CA GLU A 184 8.58 14.35 17.87
C GLU A 184 7.57 13.42 18.57
N GLU A 185 6.32 13.88 18.74
CA GLU A 185 5.24 13.06 19.29
C GLU A 185 4.84 11.91 18.35
N LYS A 186 4.87 12.14 17.02
CA LYS A 186 4.63 11.09 16.02
C LYS A 186 5.62 9.93 16.15
N GLU A 187 6.91 10.24 16.37
CA GLU A 187 7.92 9.19 16.56
C GLU A 187 7.61 8.35 17.81
N LEU A 188 7.20 8.98 18.92
CA LEU A 188 6.80 8.26 20.14
C LEU A 188 5.53 7.41 19.93
N ILE A 189 4.56 7.91 19.18
CA ILE A 189 3.33 7.17 18.84
C ILE A 189 3.66 6.00 17.89
N ALA A 190 4.58 6.17 16.95
CA ALA A 190 4.99 5.14 16.01
C ALA A 190 5.62 3.91 16.70
N ASP A 191 6.25 4.10 17.89
CA ASP A 191 6.76 3.00 18.71
C ASP A 191 5.63 2.16 19.35
N CYS A 192 4.39 2.63 19.30
CA CYS A 192 3.21 1.92 19.79
C CYS A 192 2.46 1.31 18.60
N PRO A 193 2.29 -0.02 18.51
CA PRO A 193 1.70 -0.67 17.33
C PRO A 193 0.18 -0.51 17.30
N LEU A 194 -0.28 0.74 17.17
CA LEU A 194 -1.68 1.10 17.09
C LEU A 194 -2.28 0.71 15.74
N LEU A 195 -3.44 0.07 15.77
CA LEU A 195 -4.15 -0.37 14.58
C LEU A 195 -4.83 0.81 13.86
N SER A 196 -5.44 1.73 14.61
CA SER A 196 -6.08 2.92 14.07
C SER A 196 -5.09 3.99 13.59
N ASN A 197 -3.78 3.81 13.84
CA ASN A 197 -2.71 4.67 13.29
C ASN A 197 -2.23 4.22 11.90
N LYS A 198 -2.62 3.02 11.44
CA LYS A 198 -2.22 2.54 10.12
C LYS A 198 -2.79 3.41 9.01
N PRO A 199 -2.00 3.71 7.95
CA PRO A 199 -2.49 4.40 6.76
C PRO A 199 -3.63 3.62 6.08
N VAL A 200 -4.59 4.34 5.49
CA VAL A 200 -5.77 3.74 4.86
C VAL A 200 -5.97 4.29 3.44
N ILE A 201 -6.32 3.40 2.52
CA ILE A 201 -6.96 3.74 1.24
C ILE A 201 -8.38 3.20 1.29
N TYR A 202 -9.36 4.04 0.96
CA TYR A 202 -10.73 3.59 0.75
C TYR A 202 -10.92 3.14 -0.68
N VAL A 203 -11.47 1.93 -0.85
CA VAL A 203 -11.91 1.42 -2.14
C VAL A 203 -13.42 1.51 -2.20
N ALA A 204 -13.93 2.48 -2.96
CA ALA A 204 -15.36 2.61 -3.21
C ALA A 204 -15.75 1.62 -4.30
N ASN A 205 -16.40 0.51 -3.92
CA ASN A 205 -16.89 -0.48 -4.87
C ASN A 205 -18.26 -0.03 -5.42
N LEU A 206 -18.28 0.29 -6.71
CA LEU A 206 -19.37 0.91 -7.46
C LEU A 206 -19.97 -0.07 -8.47
N SER A 207 -21.14 0.25 -9.02
CA SER A 207 -21.75 -0.50 -10.11
C SER A 207 -21.17 -0.12 -11.48
N GLU A 208 -21.40 -0.95 -12.49
CA GLU A 208 -21.05 -0.63 -13.88
C GLU A 208 -21.75 0.64 -14.37
N ALA A 209 -23.02 0.84 -13.96
CA ALA A 209 -23.79 2.02 -14.34
C ALA A 209 -23.19 3.32 -13.79
N ASP A 210 -22.59 3.27 -12.60
CA ASP A 210 -21.90 4.44 -12.03
C ASP A 210 -20.66 4.82 -12.86
N PHE A 211 -19.92 3.84 -13.39
CA PHE A 211 -18.77 4.08 -14.25
C PHE A 211 -19.12 4.62 -15.65
N ALA A 212 -20.34 4.39 -16.13
CA ALA A 212 -20.83 4.96 -17.38
C ALA A 212 -21.28 6.43 -17.23
N GLY A 213 -21.40 6.93 -15.99
CA GLY A 213 -21.84 8.28 -15.65
C GLY A 213 -20.78 9.10 -14.89
N ASP A 214 -21.24 10.20 -14.27
CA ASP A 214 -20.39 10.96 -13.33
C ASP A 214 -20.44 10.30 -11.94
N LEU A 215 -19.33 9.76 -11.51
CA LEU A 215 -19.19 9.12 -10.19
C LEU A 215 -19.60 10.04 -9.04
N ASN A 216 -19.43 11.37 -9.20
CA ASN A 216 -19.81 12.35 -8.18
C ASN A 216 -21.32 12.52 -8.01
N GLU A 217 -22.13 12.02 -8.94
CA GLU A 217 -23.57 11.98 -8.77
C GLU A 217 -24.03 10.87 -7.82
N ASN A 218 -23.21 9.84 -7.59
CA ASN A 218 -23.53 8.77 -6.66
C ASN A 218 -23.43 9.26 -5.19
N PRO A 219 -24.55 9.31 -4.45
CA PRO A 219 -24.56 9.83 -3.08
C PRO A 219 -23.79 8.94 -2.07
N LEU A 220 -23.66 7.65 -2.36
CA LEU A 220 -22.91 6.72 -1.53
C LEU A 220 -21.40 6.94 -1.71
N TYR A 221 -20.96 7.17 -2.94
CA TYR A 221 -19.57 7.51 -3.24
C TYR A 221 -19.14 8.83 -2.60
N ARG A 222 -20.01 9.85 -2.64
CA ARG A 222 -19.75 11.14 -1.99
C ARG A 222 -19.51 11.02 -0.49
N GLN A 223 -20.25 10.15 0.21
CA GLN A 223 -20.00 9.90 1.64
C GLN A 223 -18.59 9.38 1.90
N VAL A 224 -18.07 8.51 1.04
CA VAL A 224 -16.69 7.99 1.16
C VAL A 224 -15.67 9.09 0.89
N LEU A 225 -15.92 9.95 -0.12
CA LEU A 225 -15.04 11.09 -0.44
C LEU A 225 -14.95 12.08 0.72
N GLU A 226 -16.09 12.46 1.32
CA GLU A 226 -16.14 13.39 2.46
C GLU A 226 -15.35 12.87 3.67
N ILE A 227 -15.48 11.58 4.00
CA ILE A 227 -14.74 10.96 5.09
C ILE A 227 -13.24 10.93 4.78
N ALA A 228 -12.89 10.50 3.58
CA ALA A 228 -11.50 10.41 3.16
C ALA A 228 -10.82 11.77 3.13
N GLU A 229 -11.50 12.81 2.65
CA GLU A 229 -10.98 14.18 2.66
C GLU A 229 -10.74 14.68 4.09
N ALA A 230 -11.68 14.46 5.00
CA ALA A 230 -11.53 14.82 6.40
C ALA A 230 -10.36 14.10 7.10
N GLU A 231 -10.04 12.87 6.67
CA GLU A 231 -8.93 12.07 7.19
C GLU A 231 -7.61 12.27 6.44
N GLY A 232 -7.59 12.99 5.31
CA GLY A 232 -6.45 13.08 4.41
C GLY A 232 -6.10 11.76 3.73
N SER A 233 -7.07 10.86 3.60
CA SER A 233 -6.94 9.54 2.97
C SER A 233 -7.31 9.58 1.49
N ARG A 234 -6.79 8.62 0.70
CA ARG A 234 -7.11 8.50 -0.73
C ARG A 234 -8.33 7.60 -0.94
N VAL A 235 -9.15 7.93 -1.94
CA VAL A 235 -10.22 7.04 -2.43
C VAL A 235 -9.88 6.54 -3.82
N VAL A 236 -10.07 5.24 -4.04
CA VAL A 236 -9.95 4.60 -5.36
C VAL A 236 -11.32 4.02 -5.72
N PRO A 237 -12.02 4.57 -6.71
CA PRO A 237 -13.25 3.98 -7.22
C PRO A 237 -12.94 2.74 -8.06
N ILE A 238 -13.64 1.64 -7.78
CA ILE A 238 -13.49 0.35 -8.46
C ILE A 238 -14.89 -0.21 -8.73
N CYS A 239 -15.08 -0.86 -9.87
CA CYS A 239 -16.20 -1.76 -10.08
C CYS A 239 -15.66 -3.20 -10.03
N GLY A 240 -15.93 -3.91 -8.96
CA GLY A 240 -15.40 -5.26 -8.75
C GLY A 240 -15.78 -6.23 -9.88
N LYS A 241 -16.95 -6.05 -10.51
CA LYS A 241 -17.40 -6.87 -11.63
C LYS A 241 -16.60 -6.61 -12.90
N ILE A 242 -16.36 -5.33 -13.25
CA ILE A 242 -15.49 -4.97 -14.39
C ILE A 242 -14.08 -5.53 -14.17
N GLU A 243 -13.54 -5.40 -12.96
CA GLU A 243 -12.18 -5.88 -12.65
C GLU A 243 -12.09 -7.41 -12.74
N GLU A 244 -13.14 -8.13 -12.33
CA GLU A 244 -13.22 -9.59 -12.47
C GLU A 244 -13.23 -10.00 -13.95
N GLU A 245 -13.99 -9.34 -14.79
CA GLU A 245 -14.01 -9.55 -16.25
C GLU A 245 -12.63 -9.26 -16.87
N LEU A 246 -12.03 -8.09 -16.55
CA LEU A 246 -10.70 -7.71 -17.03
C LEU A 246 -9.62 -8.71 -16.63
N SER A 247 -9.73 -9.33 -15.45
CA SER A 247 -8.75 -10.31 -14.98
C SER A 247 -8.73 -11.62 -15.77
N GLN A 248 -9.80 -11.90 -16.52
CA GLN A 248 -9.96 -13.11 -17.34
C GLN A 248 -9.62 -12.88 -18.81
N MET A 249 -9.38 -11.61 -19.22
CA MET A 249 -9.08 -11.25 -20.60
C MET A 249 -7.59 -11.36 -20.91
N GLU A 250 -7.27 -11.68 -22.17
CA GLU A 250 -5.92 -11.54 -22.69
C GLU A 250 -5.49 -10.06 -22.71
N PRO A 251 -4.19 -9.74 -22.64
CA PRO A 251 -3.72 -8.35 -22.51
C PRO A 251 -4.20 -7.41 -23.62
N GLU A 252 -4.31 -7.89 -24.86
CA GLU A 252 -4.77 -7.10 -26.01
C GLU A 252 -6.26 -6.76 -25.88
N ASP A 253 -7.10 -7.74 -25.54
CA ASP A 253 -8.54 -7.57 -25.34
C ASP A 253 -8.83 -6.68 -24.13
N ARG A 254 -8.04 -6.83 -23.05
CA ARG A 254 -8.11 -5.99 -21.87
C ARG A 254 -7.89 -4.52 -22.19
N GLN A 255 -6.88 -4.21 -23.02
CA GLN A 255 -6.59 -2.84 -23.41
C GLN A 255 -7.73 -2.23 -24.25
N MET A 256 -8.26 -2.98 -25.20
CA MET A 256 -9.41 -2.55 -26.01
C MET A 256 -10.65 -2.28 -25.16
N PHE A 257 -10.93 -3.16 -24.20
CA PHE A 257 -12.08 -3.02 -23.30
C PHE A 257 -11.96 -1.78 -22.39
N LEU A 258 -10.75 -1.49 -21.87
CA LEU A 258 -10.49 -0.28 -21.11
C LEU A 258 -10.69 0.98 -21.96
N GLU A 259 -10.26 0.98 -23.21
CA GLU A 259 -10.44 2.10 -24.14
C GLU A 259 -11.93 2.33 -24.46
N GLU A 260 -12.73 1.28 -24.66
CA GLU A 260 -14.18 1.38 -24.84
C GLU A 260 -14.89 2.01 -23.61
N LEU A 261 -14.39 1.73 -22.41
CA LEU A 261 -14.88 2.35 -21.17
C LEU A 261 -14.32 3.77 -20.95
N GLY A 262 -13.45 4.28 -21.82
CA GLY A 262 -12.78 5.57 -21.66
C GLY A 262 -11.75 5.59 -20.53
N LEU A 263 -11.25 4.42 -20.11
CA LEU A 263 -10.28 4.27 -19.05
C LEU A 263 -8.87 4.02 -19.62
N HIS A 264 -7.86 4.68 -19.05
CA HIS A 264 -6.46 4.46 -19.42
C HIS A 264 -5.80 3.29 -18.71
N GLN A 265 -6.32 2.92 -17.53
CA GLN A 265 -5.84 1.81 -16.70
C GLN A 265 -6.97 1.29 -15.80
N SER A 266 -6.85 0.05 -15.35
CA SER A 266 -7.85 -0.56 -14.49
C SER A 266 -7.90 0.10 -13.09
N GLY A 267 -8.99 -0.09 -12.37
CA GLY A 267 -9.11 0.34 -10.98
C GLY A 267 -8.12 -0.38 -10.08
N LEU A 268 -7.84 -1.66 -10.37
CA LEU A 268 -6.84 -2.44 -9.63
C LEU A 268 -5.41 -1.93 -9.86
N ASP A 269 -5.03 -1.57 -11.08
CA ASP A 269 -3.71 -0.96 -11.36
C ASP A 269 -3.55 0.36 -10.60
N ARG A 270 -4.61 1.18 -10.53
CA ARG A 270 -4.64 2.41 -9.73
C ARG A 270 -4.52 2.12 -8.24
N LEU A 271 -5.18 1.06 -7.74
CA LEU A 271 -5.10 0.64 -6.34
C LEU A 271 -3.68 0.19 -5.98
N VAL A 272 -3.05 -0.63 -6.82
CA VAL A 272 -1.66 -1.09 -6.62
C VAL A 272 -0.71 0.10 -6.55
N THR A 273 -0.82 1.04 -7.49
CA THR A 273 0.00 2.25 -7.52
C THR A 273 -0.25 3.11 -6.27
N ALA A 274 -1.51 3.32 -5.90
CA ALA A 274 -1.88 4.09 -4.72
C ALA A 274 -1.34 3.45 -3.42
N GLY A 275 -1.40 2.12 -3.32
CA GLY A 275 -0.85 1.37 -2.19
C GLY A 275 0.67 1.47 -2.09
N TYR A 276 1.35 1.43 -3.24
CA TYR A 276 2.79 1.61 -3.34
C TYR A 276 3.23 2.99 -2.84
N ASP A 277 2.53 4.03 -3.30
CA ASP A 277 2.73 5.41 -2.86
C ASP A 277 2.46 5.61 -1.37
N LEU A 278 1.34 5.03 -0.87
CA LEU A 278 0.93 5.13 0.54
C LEU A 278 1.99 4.59 1.48
N LEU A 279 2.67 3.52 1.08
CA LEU A 279 3.77 2.92 1.84
C LEU A 279 5.10 3.66 1.67
N GLY A 280 5.12 4.77 0.93
CA GLY A 280 6.34 5.53 0.64
C GLY A 280 7.38 4.71 -0.14
N LEU A 281 6.91 3.80 -1.00
CA LEU A 281 7.78 2.96 -1.82
C LEU A 281 8.15 3.67 -3.12
N ILE A 282 9.35 3.39 -3.58
CA ILE A 282 9.86 3.79 -4.89
C ILE A 282 10.60 2.62 -5.53
N SER A 283 10.76 2.68 -6.85
CA SER A 283 11.52 1.68 -7.59
C SER A 283 12.77 2.26 -8.21
N PHE A 284 13.93 1.64 -7.95
CA PHE A 284 15.09 1.80 -8.84
C PHE A 284 15.15 0.65 -9.82
N LEU A 285 15.83 0.85 -10.94
CA LEU A 285 15.84 -0.06 -12.06
C LEU A 285 17.27 -0.57 -12.31
N THR A 286 17.39 -1.85 -12.66
CA THR A 286 18.59 -2.40 -13.26
C THR A 286 18.25 -2.84 -14.68
N ALA A 287 19.06 -2.49 -15.66
CA ALA A 287 18.77 -2.75 -17.05
C ALA A 287 19.98 -3.32 -17.80
N GLY A 288 19.79 -4.46 -18.41
CA GLY A 288 20.78 -5.16 -19.24
C GLY A 288 20.14 -6.25 -20.07
N LYS A 289 20.92 -6.85 -20.98
CA LYS A 289 20.41 -7.93 -21.82
C LYS A 289 19.90 -9.15 -21.05
N PRO A 290 20.55 -9.60 -19.95
CA PRO A 290 20.04 -10.74 -19.19
C PRO A 290 18.70 -10.47 -18.50
N GLU A 291 18.53 -9.27 -17.93
CA GLU A 291 17.33 -8.90 -17.20
C GLU A 291 17.15 -7.38 -17.14
N VAL A 292 15.88 -6.94 -17.29
CA VAL A 292 15.41 -5.63 -16.85
C VAL A 292 14.54 -5.84 -15.62
N ARG A 293 14.86 -5.14 -14.51
CA ARG A 293 14.18 -5.36 -13.25
C ARG A 293 13.96 -4.09 -12.45
N ALA A 294 12.77 -3.98 -11.87
CA ALA A 294 12.44 -2.97 -10.87
C ALA A 294 12.64 -3.52 -9.44
N TRP A 295 13.27 -2.71 -8.60
CA TRP A 295 13.62 -3.06 -7.22
C TRP A 295 12.93 -2.12 -6.26
N THR A 296 12.13 -2.66 -5.36
CA THR A 296 11.39 -1.89 -4.35
C THR A 296 12.31 -1.46 -3.20
N ILE A 297 12.28 -0.17 -2.91
CA ILE A 297 12.92 0.45 -1.73
C ILE A 297 11.96 1.49 -1.13
N THR A 298 12.20 1.89 0.11
CA THR A 298 11.51 3.02 0.72
C THR A 298 12.15 4.34 0.29
N LYS A 299 11.34 5.37 0.15
CA LYS A 299 11.79 6.74 -0.10
C LYS A 299 12.79 7.16 0.99
N GLY A 300 13.91 7.75 0.60
CA GLY A 300 15.00 8.11 1.52
C GLY A 300 16.10 7.05 1.66
N THR A 301 15.94 5.87 1.06
CA THR A 301 16.97 4.81 1.05
C THR A 301 18.24 5.30 0.35
N LYS A 302 19.41 5.08 0.97
CA LYS A 302 20.72 5.40 0.38
C LYS A 302 21.22 4.28 -0.53
N ALA A 303 22.16 4.61 -1.42
CA ALA A 303 22.70 3.70 -2.43
C ALA A 303 23.26 2.37 -1.87
N PRO A 304 24.00 2.29 -0.74
CA PRO A 304 24.44 1.01 -0.21
C PRO A 304 23.29 0.09 0.20
N GLN A 305 22.26 0.61 0.90
CA GLN A 305 21.09 -0.17 1.29
C GLN A 305 20.25 -0.60 0.07
N ALA A 306 20.17 0.24 -0.97
CA ALA A 306 19.54 -0.14 -2.23
C ALA A 306 20.30 -1.28 -2.91
N ALA A 307 21.64 -1.24 -2.93
CA ALA A 307 22.47 -2.33 -3.43
C ALA A 307 22.25 -3.63 -2.63
N GLY A 308 22.02 -3.52 -1.32
CA GLY A 308 21.68 -4.63 -0.43
C GLY A 308 20.37 -5.35 -0.80
N LYS A 309 19.45 -4.66 -1.47
CA LYS A 309 18.22 -5.30 -2.00
C LYS A 309 18.51 -6.30 -3.12
N ILE A 310 19.61 -6.11 -3.85
CA ILE A 310 20.06 -7.05 -4.88
C ILE A 310 20.77 -8.23 -4.21
N HIS A 311 21.78 -7.94 -3.39
CA HIS A 311 22.52 -8.94 -2.63
C HIS A 311 23.26 -8.29 -1.45
N THR A 312 23.35 -8.99 -0.32
CA THR A 312 24.04 -8.48 0.89
C THR A 312 25.51 -8.13 0.66
N ASP A 313 26.17 -8.83 -0.24
CA ASP A 313 27.58 -8.54 -0.60
C ASP A 313 27.72 -7.20 -1.34
N PHE A 314 26.71 -6.79 -2.11
CA PHE A 314 26.70 -5.48 -2.77
C PHE A 314 26.64 -4.33 -1.76
N GLU A 315 25.92 -4.51 -0.65
CA GLU A 315 25.90 -3.54 0.44
C GLU A 315 27.24 -3.48 1.17
N ARG A 316 27.78 -4.65 1.55
CA ARG A 316 29.04 -4.75 2.29
C ARG A 316 30.23 -4.23 1.52
N GLY A 317 30.33 -4.62 0.25
CA GLY A 317 31.42 -4.25 -0.66
C GLY A 317 31.18 -2.97 -1.44
N PHE A 318 30.13 -2.18 -1.13
CA PHE A 318 29.75 -1.01 -1.91
C PHE A 318 30.90 -0.02 -2.10
N ILE A 319 31.22 0.29 -3.36
CA ILE A 319 32.21 1.28 -3.74
C ILE A 319 31.52 2.57 -4.20
N ARG A 320 30.69 2.46 -5.24
CA ARG A 320 29.92 3.55 -5.84
C ARG A 320 28.80 3.01 -6.71
N ALA A 321 27.86 3.88 -7.05
CA ALA A 321 26.80 3.60 -8.01
C ALA A 321 26.98 4.45 -9.28
N GLU A 322 26.87 3.85 -10.46
CA GLU A 322 26.67 4.57 -11.71
C GLU A 322 25.15 4.74 -11.88
N VAL A 323 24.67 5.97 -11.87
CA VAL A 323 23.25 6.31 -11.87
C VAL A 323 22.89 7.17 -13.06
N ILE A 324 21.82 6.81 -13.77
CA ILE A 324 21.20 7.64 -14.80
C ILE A 324 19.71 7.75 -14.52
N ALA A 325 19.11 8.94 -14.68
CA ALA A 325 17.68 9.10 -14.61
C ALA A 325 16.98 8.41 -15.80
N PHE A 326 15.80 7.84 -15.55
CA PHE A 326 15.04 7.15 -16.60
C PHE A 326 14.78 8.02 -17.83
N ASP A 327 14.40 9.30 -17.62
CA ASP A 327 14.12 10.22 -18.75
C ASP A 327 15.36 10.51 -19.61
N ASP A 328 16.53 10.63 -18.97
CA ASP A 328 17.80 10.78 -19.69
C ASP A 328 18.15 9.53 -20.50
N MET A 329 17.91 8.35 -19.93
CA MET A 329 18.12 7.09 -20.64
C MET A 329 17.16 6.93 -21.81
N LYS A 330 15.89 7.26 -21.64
CA LYS A 330 14.87 7.27 -22.68
C LYS A 330 15.26 8.19 -23.84
N ALA A 331 15.75 9.39 -23.54
CA ALA A 331 16.17 10.36 -24.54
C ALA A 331 17.46 9.96 -25.27
N CYS A 332 18.35 9.20 -24.63
CA CYS A 332 19.61 8.75 -25.22
C CYS A 332 19.47 7.44 -26.01
N GLY A 333 18.54 6.59 -25.66
CA GLY A 333 18.29 5.28 -26.27
C GLY A 333 19.35 4.21 -26.01
N THR A 334 20.56 4.58 -25.56
CA THR A 334 21.62 3.63 -25.21
C THR A 334 22.50 4.17 -24.05
N MET A 335 23.04 3.26 -23.26
CA MET A 335 23.98 3.60 -22.18
C MET A 335 25.25 4.27 -22.72
N ALA A 336 25.74 3.86 -23.90
CA ALA A 336 26.92 4.45 -24.52
C ALA A 336 26.68 5.93 -24.89
N ALA A 337 25.53 6.25 -25.49
CA ALA A 337 25.14 7.62 -25.80
C ALA A 337 24.98 8.47 -24.53
N ALA A 338 24.42 7.91 -23.47
CA ALA A 338 24.27 8.58 -22.21
C ALA A 338 25.62 8.90 -21.55
N LYS A 339 26.56 7.95 -21.57
CA LYS A 339 27.95 8.16 -21.09
C LYS A 339 28.66 9.24 -21.91
N ALA A 340 28.53 9.23 -23.23
CA ALA A 340 29.14 10.24 -24.12
C ALA A 340 28.61 11.67 -23.84
N LYS A 341 27.36 11.78 -23.40
CA LYS A 341 26.73 13.06 -22.99
C LYS A 341 27.01 13.44 -21.51
N GLY A 342 27.72 12.60 -20.76
CA GLY A 342 28.01 12.85 -19.33
C GLY A 342 26.80 12.77 -18.41
N LEU A 343 25.72 12.07 -18.81
CA LEU A 343 24.49 11.95 -18.04
C LEU A 343 24.52 10.82 -17.01
N VAL A 344 25.52 9.94 -17.11
CA VAL A 344 25.76 8.88 -16.11
C VAL A 344 26.60 9.44 -14.98
N ARG A 345 25.98 9.60 -13.82
CA ARG A 345 26.60 10.12 -12.61
C ARG A 345 27.28 9.02 -11.82
N SER A 346 28.39 9.34 -11.16
CA SER A 346 29.03 8.46 -10.19
C SER A 346 28.69 8.94 -8.79
N GLU A 347 27.90 8.14 -8.07
CA GLU A 347 27.34 8.49 -6.78
C GLU A 347 27.95 7.65 -5.65
N GLY A 348 28.20 8.29 -4.51
CA GLY A 348 28.81 7.67 -3.33
C GLY A 348 27.76 7.13 -2.33
N LYS A 349 28.27 6.77 -1.13
CA LYS A 349 27.45 6.13 -0.07
C LYS A 349 26.30 6.97 0.44
N GLU A 350 26.41 8.29 0.37
CA GLU A 350 25.40 9.23 0.89
C GLU A 350 24.31 9.56 -0.13
N TYR A 351 24.41 9.04 -1.35
CA TYR A 351 23.41 9.26 -2.37
C TYR A 351 22.06 8.64 -1.97
N VAL A 352 21.04 9.49 -1.92
CA VAL A 352 19.64 9.08 -1.68
C VAL A 352 19.02 8.71 -3.03
N MET A 353 18.58 7.47 -3.15
CA MET A 353 17.97 6.93 -4.36
C MET A 353 16.69 7.68 -4.72
N LYS A 354 16.50 7.89 -6.01
CA LYS A 354 15.29 8.49 -6.57
C LYS A 354 14.47 7.44 -7.33
N ASP A 355 13.15 7.66 -7.37
CA ASP A 355 12.29 6.81 -8.18
C ASP A 355 12.66 6.88 -9.65
N GLY A 356 12.80 5.73 -10.30
CA GLY A 356 13.22 5.63 -11.70
C GLY A 356 14.73 5.74 -11.96
N ASP A 357 15.57 5.84 -10.93
CA ASP A 357 17.02 5.73 -11.13
C ASP A 357 17.39 4.37 -11.78
N ILE A 358 18.08 4.39 -12.90
CA ILE A 358 18.69 3.20 -13.51
C ILE A 358 20.12 3.10 -12.99
N VAL A 359 20.45 1.98 -12.36
CA VAL A 359 21.66 1.88 -11.54
C VAL A 359 22.51 0.67 -11.88
N ASN A 360 23.83 0.88 -11.91
CA ASN A 360 24.83 -0.16 -11.88
C ASN A 360 25.71 0.01 -10.63
N PHE A 361 25.61 -0.92 -9.67
CA PHE A 361 26.38 -0.89 -8.45
C PHE A 361 27.76 -1.52 -8.66
N LEU A 362 28.81 -0.79 -8.26
CA LEU A 362 30.18 -1.25 -8.26
C LEU A 362 30.55 -1.62 -6.83
N PHE A 363 31.00 -2.84 -6.63
CA PHE A 363 31.33 -3.38 -5.32
C PHE A 363 32.58 -4.27 -5.39
N ASN A 364 33.19 -4.50 -4.26
CA ASN A 364 34.31 -5.42 -4.10
C ASN A 364 34.12 -6.21 -2.80
N VAL A 365 34.16 -7.54 -2.91
CA VAL A 365 33.96 -8.48 -1.78
C VAL A 365 35.27 -9.25 -1.56
#